data_1a4f9f20b4aac9c9fa820bbfcf1ee32a
#
_entry.id   1a4f9f20b4aac9c9fa820bbfcf1ee32a
#
_cell.length_a   1.000
_cell.length_b   1.000
_cell.length_c   1.000
_cell.angle_alpha   90.00
_cell.angle_beta   90.00
_cell.angle_gamma   90.00
#
_symmetry.space_group_name_H-M   'P 1'
#
loop_
_entity.id
_entity.type
_entity.pdbx_description
1 polymer ?
#
loop_
_entity_poly.entity_id
_entity_poly.type
_entity_poly.pdbx_seq_one_letter_code
_entity_poly.pdbx_strand_id
1 'polypeptide(L)'
;MKPTLQGIAASDGIAIAKVYTLTEPDLTVTKVTVEDSEKEVSRLDDALAASIKDVELIKETALKNLGEEEAQVFDAHLMVLSDPELIGQVKDSITSNKVNAEAALKEVTDMFISIFAGMEDNPYMQERAADIRDVSKRILAHLLGVKIPSPATIKDEVIIVAADLTPSDTAQLNRQYVKAFVTDIGGRTSHSAIMARSLEIPAIVGTKEVTSIAKDGDIIIVDGLSGDVFLNPSEEVIAEYRAKAEAFAAQQAEWEKLKDSKTYTKDGHQVELAANIGTPKDLEGVVNNGAEGVGLYRTEFLYMDSHEMPKEEDQFEAYKAVLEGMNGKPVVVRTMDIGGDKELPYLPLPHEMNPFLGYRAIRISLHEPAMFRTQLRALLRASVYGKLRIMFPMIATLNDFRGAKALLEEEKAKLIAEGVAVSDDIQVGIMIEIPAAAVLAHQFAKEVDFFSIGTNDLIQYTMAADRMNERVSYLYQPYNPSILTLIKHVIDSAHKEGKWAGMCGEMAGDQTAVPLLVGLGLDEFSMSASSVLKTRSLISKLTLGDMQALAAKAINECATVEEVEALVAEAVSKI
;
A
#
# COMPACT_ATOMS: atom_id res chain seq x y z
N MET A 1 22.28 -23.50 -3.66
CA MET A 1 21.69 -24.31 -2.56
C MET A 1 20.19 -24.09 -2.55
N LYS A 2 19.39 -25.11 -2.23
CA LYS A 2 17.93 -25.00 -2.22
C LYS A 2 17.48 -24.26 -0.95
N PRO A 3 16.61 -23.25 -1.03
CA PRO A 3 16.07 -22.58 0.15
C PRO A 3 15.22 -23.53 1.00
N THR A 4 15.13 -23.24 2.30
CA THR A 4 14.27 -23.99 3.24
C THR A 4 12.80 -23.75 2.90
N LEU A 5 12.44 -22.50 2.61
CA LEU A 5 11.10 -22.08 2.22
C LEU A 5 11.19 -21.03 1.11
N GLN A 6 10.11 -20.94 0.36
CA GLN A 6 9.90 -19.86 -0.59
C GLN A 6 8.57 -19.17 -0.30
N GLY A 7 8.56 -17.87 -0.45
CA GLY A 7 7.38 -17.03 -0.33
C GLY A 7 7.38 -15.96 -1.39
N ILE A 8 6.50 -14.98 -1.19
CA ILE A 8 6.38 -13.82 -2.06
C ILE A 8 7.34 -12.73 -1.56
N ALA A 9 8.25 -12.29 -2.41
CA ALA A 9 9.12 -11.15 -2.13
C ALA A 9 8.26 -9.87 -2.02
N ALA A 10 8.03 -9.42 -0.81
CA ALA A 10 7.13 -8.31 -0.51
C ALA A 10 7.86 -6.97 -0.38
N SER A 11 9.10 -6.99 0.09
CA SER A 11 9.95 -5.80 0.22
C SER A 11 11.41 -6.19 0.01
N ASP A 12 12.10 -5.41 -0.80
CA ASP A 12 13.48 -5.66 -1.20
C ASP A 12 14.48 -5.59 -0.04
N GLY A 13 15.50 -6.40 -0.12
CA GLY A 13 16.62 -6.39 0.79
C GLY A 13 16.97 -7.80 1.29
N ILE A 14 18.11 -7.91 1.93
CA ILE A 14 18.61 -9.16 2.49
C ILE A 14 18.91 -8.93 3.97
N ALA A 15 18.40 -9.80 4.84
CA ALA A 15 18.67 -9.74 6.26
C ALA A 15 19.06 -11.11 6.81
N ILE A 16 19.95 -11.08 7.78
CA ILE A 16 20.45 -12.26 8.50
C ILE A 16 20.43 -11.92 9.99
N ALA A 17 19.62 -12.62 10.75
CA ALA A 17 19.51 -12.42 12.19
C ALA A 17 18.85 -13.63 12.87
N LYS A 18 18.67 -13.54 14.16
CA LYS A 18 17.94 -14.54 14.95
C LYS A 18 16.44 -14.36 14.79
N VAL A 19 15.74 -15.48 14.81
CA VAL A 19 14.28 -15.53 14.78
C VAL A 19 13.69 -15.00 16.09
N TYR A 20 12.68 -14.15 15.96
CA TYR A 20 11.79 -13.73 17.04
C TYR A 20 10.36 -14.06 16.60
N THR A 21 9.74 -15.05 17.26
CA THR A 21 8.39 -15.47 16.89
C THR A 21 7.35 -14.61 17.58
N LEU A 22 6.38 -14.11 16.80
CA LEU A 22 5.16 -13.49 17.28
C LEU A 22 4.05 -14.55 17.24
N THR A 23 4.07 -15.47 18.20
CA THR A 23 3.02 -16.46 18.38
C THR A 23 2.10 -16.03 19.49
N GLU A 24 0.79 -16.25 19.33
CA GLU A 24 -0.14 -16.02 20.42
C GLU A 24 0.17 -16.98 21.58
N PRO A 25 0.32 -16.47 22.81
CA PRO A 25 0.57 -17.33 23.96
C PRO A 25 -0.68 -18.15 24.28
N ASP A 26 -0.49 -19.29 24.97
CA ASP A 26 -1.59 -20.07 25.50
C ASP A 26 -2.20 -19.34 26.70
N LEU A 27 -3.39 -18.80 26.49
CA LEU A 27 -4.18 -18.08 27.49
C LEU A 27 -5.34 -18.92 28.03
N THR A 28 -5.20 -20.23 28.06
CA THR A 28 -6.22 -21.11 28.59
C THR A 28 -6.45 -20.82 30.08
N VAL A 29 -7.71 -20.57 30.44
CA VAL A 29 -8.13 -20.24 31.77
C VAL A 29 -8.75 -21.47 32.45
N THR A 30 -8.25 -21.81 33.63
CA THR A 30 -8.86 -22.83 34.49
C THR A 30 -9.54 -22.12 35.64
N LYS A 31 -10.85 -22.36 35.81
CA LYS A 31 -11.62 -21.83 36.93
C LYS A 31 -11.26 -22.57 38.23
N VAL A 32 -10.81 -21.84 39.22
CA VAL A 32 -10.39 -22.38 40.51
C VAL A 32 -11.13 -21.61 41.63
N THR A 33 -11.61 -22.34 42.64
CA THR A 33 -12.15 -21.72 43.83
C THR A 33 -11.01 -21.24 44.72
N VAL A 34 -11.10 -20.00 45.21
CA VAL A 34 -10.08 -19.38 46.06
C VAL A 34 -10.64 -19.08 47.45
N GLU A 35 -9.80 -19.23 48.46
CA GLU A 35 -10.18 -18.92 49.84
C GLU A 35 -9.96 -17.43 50.17
N ASP A 36 -8.89 -16.84 49.64
CA ASP A 36 -8.48 -15.45 49.86
C ASP A 36 -8.79 -14.58 48.66
N SER A 37 -9.99 -13.98 48.64
CA SER A 37 -10.44 -13.09 47.57
C SER A 37 -9.65 -11.78 47.53
N GLU A 38 -9.14 -11.28 48.64
CA GLU A 38 -8.34 -10.04 48.67
C GLU A 38 -7.01 -10.21 47.95
N LYS A 39 -6.39 -11.39 48.11
CA LYS A 39 -5.17 -11.73 47.39
C LYS A 39 -5.39 -11.79 45.88
N GLU A 40 -6.52 -12.34 45.44
CA GLU A 40 -6.88 -12.39 44.02
C GLU A 40 -7.15 -10.98 43.44
N VAL A 41 -7.82 -10.12 44.21
CA VAL A 41 -8.02 -8.71 43.82
C VAL A 41 -6.67 -7.98 43.71
N SER A 42 -5.74 -8.24 44.63
CA SER A 42 -4.39 -7.67 44.57
C SER A 42 -3.62 -8.15 43.32
N ARG A 43 -3.73 -9.43 42.96
CA ARG A 43 -3.16 -9.97 41.72
C ARG A 43 -3.72 -9.28 40.49
N LEU A 44 -5.03 -9.01 40.46
CA LEU A 44 -5.67 -8.28 39.38
C LEU A 44 -5.12 -6.84 39.27
N ASP A 45 -5.01 -6.15 40.42
CA ASP A 45 -4.46 -4.78 40.43
C ASP A 45 -3.03 -4.72 39.93
N ASP A 46 -2.20 -5.69 40.30
CA ASP A 46 -0.81 -5.79 39.78
C ASP A 46 -0.78 -6.04 38.28
N ALA A 47 -1.65 -6.91 37.76
CA ALA A 47 -1.76 -7.20 36.35
C ALA A 47 -2.26 -5.99 35.55
N LEU A 48 -3.21 -5.23 36.09
CA LEU A 48 -3.68 -3.98 35.50
C LEU A 48 -2.56 -2.94 35.42
N ALA A 49 -1.81 -2.77 36.49
CA ALA A 49 -0.68 -1.83 36.51
C ALA A 49 0.42 -2.20 35.48
N ALA A 50 0.73 -3.50 35.39
CA ALA A 50 1.69 -3.99 34.40
C ALA A 50 1.17 -3.80 32.95
N SER A 51 -0.12 -4.04 32.72
CA SER A 51 -0.76 -3.84 31.42
C SER A 51 -0.75 -2.36 30.98
N ILE A 52 -0.99 -1.44 31.91
CA ILE A 52 -0.92 0.01 31.67
C ILE A 52 0.49 0.40 31.21
N LYS A 53 1.53 -0.09 31.88
CA LYS A 53 2.93 0.17 31.47
C LYS A 53 3.23 -0.35 30.08
N ASP A 54 2.76 -1.53 29.75
CA ASP A 54 2.95 -2.11 28.42
C ASP A 54 2.29 -1.23 27.34
N VAL A 55 1.04 -0.82 27.55
CA VAL A 55 0.30 -0.01 26.58
C VAL A 55 0.91 1.39 26.44
N GLU A 56 1.38 1.99 27.52
CA GLU A 56 2.08 3.28 27.49
C GLU A 56 3.37 3.19 26.64
N LEU A 57 4.15 2.12 26.80
CA LEU A 57 5.34 1.87 25.99
C LEU A 57 5.01 1.68 24.51
N ILE A 58 3.97 0.89 24.23
CA ILE A 58 3.48 0.65 22.86
C ILE A 58 3.02 1.96 22.23
N LYS A 59 2.27 2.77 22.96
CA LYS A 59 1.81 4.09 22.50
C LYS A 59 2.99 5.02 22.16
N GLU A 60 3.99 5.06 23.03
CA GLU A 60 5.20 5.88 22.80
C GLU A 60 5.93 5.43 21.52
N THR A 61 6.07 4.13 21.32
CA THR A 61 6.70 3.57 20.13
C THR A 61 5.89 3.86 18.86
N ALA A 62 4.58 3.70 18.92
CA ALA A 62 3.67 4.03 17.81
C ALA A 62 3.72 5.52 17.46
N LEU A 63 3.79 6.39 18.46
CA LEU A 63 3.90 7.83 18.28
C LEU A 63 5.18 8.21 17.51
N LYS A 64 6.30 7.58 17.84
CA LYS A 64 7.58 7.80 17.15
C LYS A 64 7.59 7.28 15.71
N ASN A 65 6.96 6.13 15.48
CA ASN A 65 7.02 5.44 14.19
C ASN A 65 5.97 5.94 13.19
N LEU A 66 4.77 6.28 13.65
CA LEU A 66 3.61 6.54 12.78
C LEU A 66 2.92 7.89 13.02
N GLY A 67 3.15 8.54 14.17
CA GLY A 67 2.54 9.81 14.52
C GLY A 67 1.34 9.73 15.47
N GLU A 68 0.71 10.89 15.73
CA GLU A 68 -0.32 11.03 16.76
C GLU A 68 -1.63 10.29 16.44
N GLU A 69 -2.03 10.27 15.18
CA GLU A 69 -3.31 9.69 14.77
C GLU A 69 -3.36 8.18 15.03
N GLU A 70 -2.31 7.49 14.63
CA GLU A 70 -2.19 6.04 14.82
C GLU A 70 -1.96 5.65 16.29
N ALA A 71 -1.33 6.53 17.06
CA ALA A 71 -1.12 6.32 18.49
C ALA A 71 -2.40 6.45 19.32
N GLN A 72 -3.43 7.14 18.82
CA GLN A 72 -4.70 7.35 19.51
C GLN A 72 -5.46 6.05 19.83
N VAL A 73 -5.25 4.99 19.05
CA VAL A 73 -5.85 3.66 19.34
C VAL A 73 -5.47 3.18 20.75
N PHE A 74 -4.25 3.46 21.17
CA PHE A 74 -3.77 3.03 22.49
C PHE A 74 -4.33 3.89 23.64
N ASP A 75 -4.83 5.10 23.37
CA ASP A 75 -5.59 5.87 24.37
C ASP A 75 -6.90 5.17 24.70
N ALA A 76 -7.57 4.57 23.72
CA ALA A 76 -8.76 3.76 23.96
C ALA A 76 -8.44 2.52 24.82
N HIS A 77 -7.30 1.86 24.60
CA HIS A 77 -6.84 0.74 25.42
C HIS A 77 -6.57 1.19 26.87
N LEU A 78 -5.93 2.34 27.07
CA LEU A 78 -5.70 2.90 28.40
C LEU A 78 -7.01 3.25 29.12
N MET A 79 -8.01 3.75 28.40
CA MET A 79 -9.34 4.00 28.96
C MET A 79 -10.02 2.72 29.43
N VAL A 80 -9.94 1.63 28.68
CA VAL A 80 -10.47 0.33 29.07
C VAL A 80 -9.76 -0.20 30.33
N LEU A 81 -8.44 -0.06 30.41
CA LEU A 81 -7.63 -0.47 31.57
C LEU A 81 -7.95 0.32 32.84
N SER A 82 -8.55 1.48 32.71
CA SER A 82 -8.91 2.38 33.81
C SER A 82 -10.42 2.48 34.03
N ASP A 83 -11.23 1.69 33.32
CA ASP A 83 -12.69 1.74 33.40
C ASP A 83 -13.17 1.19 34.74
N PRO A 84 -13.75 2.05 35.61
CA PRO A 84 -14.20 1.62 36.93
C PRO A 84 -15.31 0.56 36.90
N GLU A 85 -16.17 0.60 35.88
CA GLU A 85 -17.27 -0.35 35.74
C GLU A 85 -16.77 -1.74 35.40
N LEU A 86 -15.89 -1.85 34.39
CA LEU A 86 -15.30 -3.13 34.00
C LEU A 86 -14.48 -3.73 35.15
N ILE A 87 -13.59 -2.95 35.74
CA ILE A 87 -12.72 -3.38 36.83
C ILE A 87 -13.57 -3.74 38.07
N GLY A 88 -14.58 -2.93 38.39
CA GLY A 88 -15.49 -3.18 39.50
C GLY A 88 -16.24 -4.50 39.37
N GLN A 89 -16.75 -4.80 38.18
CA GLN A 89 -17.45 -6.06 37.92
C GLN A 89 -16.52 -7.27 38.02
N VAL A 90 -15.26 -7.16 37.57
CA VAL A 90 -14.28 -8.24 37.73
C VAL A 90 -13.98 -8.47 39.20
N LYS A 91 -13.78 -7.42 40.00
CA LYS A 91 -13.54 -7.51 41.46
C LYS A 91 -14.73 -8.10 42.19
N ASP A 92 -15.95 -7.68 41.82
CA ASP A 92 -17.18 -8.22 42.38
C ASP A 92 -17.34 -9.71 42.06
N SER A 93 -17.00 -10.14 40.87
CA SER A 93 -17.03 -11.56 40.49
C SER A 93 -16.03 -12.39 41.31
N ILE A 94 -14.82 -11.87 41.52
CA ILE A 94 -13.82 -12.53 42.39
C ILE A 94 -14.36 -12.71 43.78
N THR A 95 -14.89 -11.67 44.37
CA THR A 95 -15.34 -11.64 45.77
C THR A 95 -16.60 -12.45 45.98
N SER A 96 -17.61 -12.29 45.10
CA SER A 96 -18.92 -12.95 45.25
C SER A 96 -18.88 -14.42 44.90
N ASN A 97 -18.13 -14.80 43.86
CA ASN A 97 -18.07 -16.18 43.37
C ASN A 97 -16.87 -16.96 43.92
N LYS A 98 -15.97 -16.31 44.65
CA LYS A 98 -14.74 -16.90 45.20
C LYS A 98 -13.95 -17.65 44.13
N VAL A 99 -13.76 -17.01 42.97
CA VAL A 99 -13.01 -17.57 41.86
C VAL A 99 -11.69 -16.82 41.68
N ASN A 100 -10.74 -17.46 40.97
CA ASN A 100 -9.46 -16.83 40.64
C ASN A 100 -9.66 -15.64 39.69
N ALA A 101 -8.69 -14.73 39.69
CA ALA A 101 -8.74 -13.50 38.91
C ALA A 101 -8.87 -13.76 37.39
N GLU A 102 -8.20 -14.79 36.88
CA GLU A 102 -8.26 -15.21 35.50
C GLU A 102 -9.67 -15.57 35.03
N ALA A 103 -10.37 -16.39 35.84
CA ALA A 103 -11.73 -16.82 35.53
C ALA A 103 -12.73 -15.67 35.61
N ALA A 104 -12.61 -14.80 36.61
CA ALA A 104 -13.46 -13.63 36.77
C ALA A 104 -13.25 -12.63 35.60
N LEU A 105 -12.01 -12.37 35.25
CA LEU A 105 -11.66 -11.49 34.13
C LEU A 105 -12.26 -12.00 32.82
N LYS A 106 -12.05 -13.27 32.52
CA LYS A 106 -12.56 -13.88 31.27
C LYS A 106 -14.07 -13.80 31.18
N GLU A 107 -14.77 -14.16 32.25
CA GLU A 107 -16.25 -14.15 32.32
C GLU A 107 -16.80 -12.75 32.07
N VAL A 108 -16.27 -11.73 32.73
CA VAL A 108 -16.75 -10.35 32.63
C VAL A 108 -16.38 -9.74 31.27
N THR A 109 -15.17 -9.94 30.82
CA THR A 109 -14.73 -9.39 29.53
C THR A 109 -15.43 -10.06 28.33
N ASP A 110 -15.66 -11.37 28.38
CA ASP A 110 -16.43 -12.08 27.36
C ASP A 110 -17.86 -11.55 27.28
N MET A 111 -18.47 -11.23 28.42
CA MET A 111 -19.81 -10.63 28.49
C MET A 111 -19.84 -9.25 27.80
N PHE A 112 -18.90 -8.36 28.14
CA PHE A 112 -18.82 -7.03 27.51
C PHE A 112 -18.54 -7.13 26.00
N ILE A 113 -17.63 -8.01 25.58
CA ILE A 113 -17.33 -8.26 24.17
C ILE A 113 -18.58 -8.72 23.42
N SER A 114 -19.33 -9.66 23.99
CA SER A 114 -20.57 -10.16 23.37
C SER A 114 -21.63 -9.06 23.22
N ILE A 115 -21.80 -8.21 24.22
CA ILE A 115 -22.76 -7.11 24.19
C ILE A 115 -22.37 -6.10 23.10
N PHE A 116 -21.13 -5.67 23.06
CA PHE A 116 -20.68 -4.66 22.10
C PHE A 116 -20.57 -5.21 20.67
N ALA A 117 -20.10 -6.43 20.50
CA ALA A 117 -20.03 -7.10 19.20
C ALA A 117 -21.42 -7.40 18.61
N GLY A 118 -22.43 -7.58 19.47
CA GLY A 118 -23.83 -7.77 19.06
C GLY A 118 -24.51 -6.51 18.52
N MET A 119 -23.90 -5.35 18.67
CA MET A 119 -24.40 -4.06 18.14
C MET A 119 -23.98 -3.87 16.68
N GLU A 120 -24.49 -4.70 15.78
CA GLU A 120 -24.07 -4.77 14.37
C GLU A 120 -24.16 -3.44 13.62
N ASP A 121 -25.09 -2.58 13.98
CA ASP A 121 -25.31 -1.28 13.32
C ASP A 121 -24.44 -0.15 13.90
N ASN A 122 -23.56 -0.44 14.85
CA ASN A 122 -22.75 0.56 15.52
C ASN A 122 -21.25 0.25 15.41
N PRO A 123 -20.53 0.80 14.39
CA PRO A 123 -19.10 0.58 14.20
C PRO A 123 -18.24 0.97 15.41
N TYR A 124 -18.63 2.01 16.13
CA TYR A 124 -17.93 2.45 17.34
C TYR A 124 -17.95 1.39 18.45
N MET A 125 -19.10 0.73 18.65
CA MET A 125 -19.20 -0.34 19.65
C MET A 125 -18.48 -1.61 19.22
N GLN A 126 -18.39 -1.87 17.93
CA GLN A 126 -17.59 -2.96 17.38
C GLN A 126 -16.09 -2.76 17.65
N GLU A 127 -15.60 -1.53 17.48
CA GLU A 127 -14.22 -1.17 17.82
C GLU A 127 -13.95 -1.33 19.31
N ARG A 128 -14.91 -0.93 20.16
CA ARG A 128 -14.82 -1.13 21.61
C ARG A 128 -14.72 -2.60 21.99
N ALA A 129 -15.46 -3.48 21.31
CA ALA A 129 -15.35 -4.92 21.53
C ALA A 129 -13.93 -5.44 21.21
N ALA A 130 -13.34 -4.96 20.13
CA ALA A 130 -11.97 -5.30 19.76
C ALA A 130 -10.94 -4.79 20.78
N ASP A 131 -11.11 -3.56 21.27
CA ASP A 131 -10.26 -2.97 22.30
C ASP A 131 -10.30 -3.78 23.60
N ILE A 132 -11.49 -4.16 24.04
CA ILE A 132 -11.66 -4.99 25.25
C ILE A 132 -11.01 -6.35 25.06
N ARG A 133 -11.12 -6.94 23.88
CA ARG A 133 -10.48 -8.23 23.56
C ARG A 133 -8.97 -8.14 23.67
N ASP A 134 -8.37 -7.12 23.10
CA ASP A 134 -6.90 -6.93 23.12
C ASP A 134 -6.39 -6.64 24.54
N VAL A 135 -7.10 -5.77 25.27
CA VAL A 135 -6.75 -5.42 26.65
C VAL A 135 -6.91 -6.64 27.58
N SER A 136 -7.98 -7.41 27.43
CA SER A 136 -8.22 -8.59 28.26
C SER A 136 -7.15 -9.66 28.08
N LYS A 137 -6.69 -9.88 26.85
CA LYS A 137 -5.56 -10.79 26.56
C LYS A 137 -4.30 -10.37 27.32
N ARG A 138 -4.01 -9.09 27.36
CA ARG A 138 -2.82 -8.54 28.01
C ARG A 138 -2.88 -8.71 29.52
N ILE A 139 -4.01 -8.38 30.14
CA ILE A 139 -4.22 -8.56 31.58
C ILE A 139 -4.11 -10.05 31.94
N LEU A 140 -4.75 -10.91 31.16
CA LEU A 140 -4.74 -12.35 31.37
C LEU A 140 -3.32 -12.94 31.25
N ALA A 141 -2.53 -12.47 30.32
CA ALA A 141 -1.13 -12.90 30.18
C ALA A 141 -0.31 -12.56 31.42
N HIS A 142 -0.49 -11.37 32.01
CA HIS A 142 0.16 -10.99 33.25
C HIS A 142 -0.30 -11.85 34.42
N LEU A 143 -1.60 -12.17 34.52
CA LEU A 143 -2.14 -13.05 35.56
C LEU A 143 -1.59 -14.48 35.46
N LEU A 144 -1.46 -14.99 34.24
CA LEU A 144 -0.94 -16.35 33.98
C LEU A 144 0.59 -16.43 34.02
N GLY A 145 1.27 -15.30 34.12
CA GLY A 145 2.74 -15.25 34.04
C GLY A 145 3.31 -15.60 32.67
N VAL A 146 2.52 -15.44 31.62
CA VAL A 146 2.90 -15.69 30.22
C VAL A 146 3.28 -14.39 29.59
N LYS A 147 4.36 -14.40 28.79
CA LYS A 147 4.80 -13.21 28.06
C LYS A 147 4.05 -13.10 26.74
N ILE A 148 3.42 -11.96 26.49
CA ILE A 148 2.92 -11.62 25.16
C ILE A 148 4.11 -11.08 24.35
N PRO A 149 4.50 -11.73 23.24
CA PRO A 149 5.50 -11.18 22.36
C PRO A 149 5.02 -9.83 21.81
N SER A 150 5.87 -8.81 21.93
CA SER A 150 5.55 -7.47 21.44
C SER A 150 6.76 -6.93 20.67
N PRO A 151 6.57 -6.46 19.42
CA PRO A 151 7.67 -5.84 18.67
C PRO A 151 8.30 -4.64 19.40
N ALA A 152 7.52 -3.91 20.21
CA ALA A 152 8.02 -2.75 20.95
C ALA A 152 9.05 -3.10 22.03
N THR A 153 9.05 -4.33 22.52
CA THR A 153 9.98 -4.79 23.59
C THR A 153 11.27 -5.40 23.06
N ILE A 154 11.44 -5.48 21.74
CA ILE A 154 12.62 -6.06 21.12
C ILE A 154 13.80 -5.09 21.29
N LYS A 155 14.91 -5.61 21.82
CA LYS A 155 16.14 -4.84 22.10
C LYS A 155 17.38 -5.36 21.36
N ASP A 156 17.25 -6.47 20.66
CA ASP A 156 18.32 -7.10 19.88
C ASP A 156 17.91 -7.18 18.41
N GLU A 157 18.89 -7.24 17.53
CA GLU A 157 18.63 -7.42 16.11
C GLU A 157 17.98 -8.78 15.83
N VAL A 158 16.78 -8.76 15.28
CA VAL A 158 15.98 -9.97 15.00
C VAL A 158 15.27 -9.87 13.68
N ILE A 159 14.82 -11.03 13.21
CA ILE A 159 13.85 -11.18 12.13
C ILE A 159 12.56 -11.75 12.73
N ILE A 160 11.46 -11.03 12.53
CA ILE A 160 10.16 -11.45 13.04
C ILE A 160 9.59 -12.55 12.16
N VAL A 161 9.11 -13.61 12.80
CA VAL A 161 8.36 -14.70 12.17
C VAL A 161 6.97 -14.73 12.80
N ALA A 162 5.93 -14.63 11.97
CA ALA A 162 4.55 -14.57 12.41
C ALA A 162 3.62 -15.25 11.40
N ALA A 163 2.41 -15.62 11.83
CA ALA A 163 1.38 -16.08 10.90
C ALA A 163 0.95 -14.95 9.97
N ASP A 164 0.70 -13.78 10.54
CA ASP A 164 0.47 -12.51 9.87
C ASP A 164 0.89 -11.37 10.81
N LEU A 165 1.03 -10.17 10.27
CA LEU A 165 1.26 -8.97 11.07
C LEU A 165 0.05 -8.05 10.98
N THR A 166 -0.53 -7.75 12.13
CA THR A 166 -1.64 -6.81 12.24
C THR A 166 -1.13 -5.36 12.11
N PRO A 167 -2.01 -4.39 11.83
CA PRO A 167 -1.65 -2.98 11.89
C PRO A 167 -1.00 -2.57 13.21
N SER A 168 -1.49 -3.09 14.33
CA SER A 168 -0.92 -2.85 15.66
C SER A 168 0.50 -3.40 15.79
N ASP A 169 0.76 -4.60 15.25
CA ASP A 169 2.10 -5.18 15.26
C ASP A 169 3.08 -4.33 14.45
N THR A 170 2.67 -3.91 13.25
CA THR A 170 3.52 -3.10 12.37
C THR A 170 3.80 -1.71 12.94
N ALA A 171 2.85 -1.13 13.67
CA ALA A 171 3.01 0.14 14.36
C ALA A 171 4.13 0.12 15.42
N GLN A 172 4.40 -1.04 15.97
CA GLN A 172 5.38 -1.23 17.05
C GLN A 172 6.79 -1.60 16.55
N LEU A 173 6.98 -1.77 15.24
CA LEU A 173 8.28 -2.16 14.68
C LEU A 173 9.31 -1.06 14.83
N ASN A 174 10.43 -1.40 15.47
CA ASN A 174 11.59 -0.52 15.54
C ASN A 174 12.66 -1.01 14.55
N ARG A 175 12.92 -0.23 13.49
CA ARG A 175 13.89 -0.56 12.44
C ARG A 175 15.31 -0.77 12.94
N GLN A 176 15.64 -0.23 14.11
CA GLN A 176 16.95 -0.44 14.70
C GLN A 176 17.18 -1.91 15.04
N TYR A 177 16.15 -2.62 15.46
CA TYR A 177 16.23 -4.00 15.92
C TYR A 177 15.55 -5.00 15.00
N VAL A 178 14.43 -4.63 14.38
CA VAL A 178 13.72 -5.50 13.45
C VAL A 178 14.30 -5.32 12.05
N LYS A 179 15.05 -6.32 11.59
CA LYS A 179 15.77 -6.26 10.31
C LYS A 179 14.97 -6.78 9.14
N ALA A 180 13.97 -7.63 9.38
CA ALA A 180 13.08 -8.18 8.38
C ALA A 180 11.90 -8.86 9.06
N PHE A 181 10.91 -9.27 8.27
CA PHE A 181 9.90 -10.20 8.74
C PHE A 181 9.50 -11.22 7.67
N VAL A 182 8.99 -12.35 8.14
CA VAL A 182 8.48 -13.44 7.31
C VAL A 182 7.13 -13.89 7.86
N THR A 183 6.13 -14.05 6.99
CA THR A 183 4.80 -14.48 7.39
C THR A 183 4.32 -15.71 6.63
N ASP A 184 3.42 -16.49 7.28
CA ASP A 184 2.77 -17.64 6.64
C ASP A 184 1.79 -17.21 5.56
N ILE A 185 0.99 -16.18 5.84
CA ILE A 185 -0.04 -15.66 4.95
C ILE A 185 0.34 -14.28 4.41
N GLY A 186 -0.42 -13.84 3.43
CA GLY A 186 -0.25 -12.53 2.83
C GLY A 186 0.16 -12.60 1.37
N GLY A 187 0.01 -11.48 0.69
CA GLY A 187 0.40 -11.28 -0.70
C GLY A 187 1.04 -9.91 -0.87
N ARG A 188 1.43 -9.56 -2.08
CA ARG A 188 2.09 -8.28 -2.39
C ARG A 188 1.26 -7.05 -2.01
N THR A 189 -0.05 -7.19 -1.96
CA THR A 189 -1.00 -6.13 -1.63
C THR A 189 -1.51 -6.19 -0.19
N SER A 190 -1.02 -7.14 0.62
CA SER A 190 -1.39 -7.24 2.03
C SER A 190 -0.89 -6.02 2.81
N HIS A 191 -1.56 -5.71 3.92
CA HIS A 191 -1.17 -4.60 4.78
C HIS A 191 0.30 -4.72 5.24
N SER A 192 0.72 -5.91 5.66
CA SER A 192 2.09 -6.17 6.10
C SER A 192 3.11 -5.92 4.99
N ALA A 193 2.82 -6.33 3.75
CA ALA A 193 3.69 -6.09 2.60
C ALA A 193 3.84 -4.59 2.30
N ILE A 194 2.74 -3.85 2.34
CA ILE A 194 2.73 -2.40 2.12
C ILE A 194 3.56 -1.71 3.22
N MET A 195 3.36 -2.09 4.48
CA MET A 195 4.11 -1.51 5.60
C MET A 195 5.60 -1.82 5.55
N ALA A 196 5.98 -3.02 5.13
CA ALA A 196 7.39 -3.37 4.95
C ALA A 196 8.08 -2.45 3.95
N ARG A 197 7.42 -2.18 2.84
CA ARG A 197 7.94 -1.25 1.83
C ARG A 197 8.04 0.18 2.35
N SER A 198 7.02 0.63 3.10
CA SER A 198 7.05 1.95 3.76
C SER A 198 8.18 2.08 4.77
N LEU A 199 8.41 1.04 5.55
CA LEU A 199 9.48 0.99 6.55
C LEU A 199 10.85 0.66 5.94
N GLU A 200 10.91 0.32 4.67
CA GLU A 200 12.13 -0.08 3.96
C GLU A 200 12.87 -1.25 4.63
N ILE A 201 12.14 -2.22 5.16
CA ILE A 201 12.71 -3.46 5.70
C ILE A 201 12.39 -4.63 4.78
N PRO A 202 13.32 -5.59 4.60
CA PRO A 202 13.06 -6.79 3.81
C PRO A 202 11.89 -7.58 4.37
N ALA A 203 11.05 -8.13 3.49
CA ALA A 203 9.93 -8.95 3.90
C ALA A 203 9.59 -10.02 2.88
N ILE A 204 9.23 -11.19 3.37
CA ILE A 204 8.69 -12.30 2.60
C ILE A 204 7.37 -12.69 3.24
N VAL A 205 6.31 -12.78 2.44
CA VAL A 205 4.97 -13.18 2.88
C VAL A 205 4.51 -14.42 2.15
N GLY A 206 3.46 -15.08 2.65
CA GLY A 206 2.87 -16.22 1.97
C GLY A 206 3.74 -17.48 1.94
N THR A 207 4.59 -17.70 2.93
CA THR A 207 5.43 -18.91 3.00
C THR A 207 4.65 -20.17 3.38
N LYS A 208 3.45 -20.00 3.93
CA LYS A 208 2.49 -21.03 4.39
C LYS A 208 2.85 -21.72 5.69
N GLU A 209 4.12 -21.93 5.98
CA GLU A 209 4.53 -22.80 7.09
C GLU A 209 5.74 -22.29 7.92
N VAL A 210 6.16 -21.04 7.76
CA VAL A 210 7.35 -20.54 8.47
C VAL A 210 7.18 -20.62 9.99
N THR A 211 5.98 -20.37 10.51
CA THR A 211 5.71 -20.43 11.96
C THR A 211 5.79 -21.83 12.53
N SER A 212 5.57 -22.85 11.72
CA SER A 212 5.61 -24.25 12.15
C SER A 212 7.04 -24.82 12.25
N ILE A 213 8.00 -24.22 11.56
CA ILE A 213 9.38 -24.74 11.49
C ILE A 213 10.41 -23.83 12.14
N ALA A 214 10.19 -22.52 12.22
CA ALA A 214 11.12 -21.58 12.84
C ALA A 214 10.87 -21.45 14.35
N LYS A 215 11.95 -21.42 15.11
CA LYS A 215 11.94 -21.27 16.57
C LYS A 215 12.74 -20.08 17.00
N ASP A 216 12.38 -19.47 18.13
CA ASP A 216 13.16 -18.38 18.71
C ASP A 216 14.63 -18.75 18.85
N GLY A 217 15.49 -17.85 18.42
CA GLY A 217 16.93 -18.03 18.47
C GLY A 217 17.54 -18.77 17.28
N ASP A 218 16.74 -19.38 16.41
CA ASP A 218 17.24 -19.91 15.13
C ASP A 218 17.85 -18.79 14.29
N ILE A 219 18.86 -19.11 13.49
CA ILE A 219 19.39 -18.15 12.50
C ILE A 219 18.58 -18.27 11.22
N ILE A 220 18.14 -17.14 10.71
CA ILE A 220 17.33 -17.08 9.48
C ILE A 220 17.93 -16.08 8.50
N ILE A 221 17.91 -16.44 7.22
CA ILE A 221 18.23 -15.54 6.12
C ILE A 221 16.95 -15.24 5.37
N VAL A 222 16.67 -13.97 5.18
CA VAL A 222 15.52 -13.48 4.40
C VAL A 222 16.07 -12.75 3.18
N ASP A 223 15.79 -13.32 1.99
CA ASP A 223 16.11 -12.69 0.72
C ASP A 223 14.82 -12.10 0.13
N GLY A 224 14.57 -10.83 0.45
CA GLY A 224 13.41 -10.10 -0.04
C GLY A 224 13.46 -9.75 -1.52
N LEU A 225 14.54 -10.07 -2.22
CA LEU A 225 14.67 -9.90 -3.67
C LEU A 225 14.13 -11.11 -4.42
N SER A 226 14.37 -12.32 -3.89
CA SER A 226 14.00 -13.59 -4.52
C SER A 226 12.78 -14.28 -3.90
N GLY A 227 12.49 -13.99 -2.63
CA GLY A 227 11.48 -14.71 -1.85
C GLY A 227 12.03 -15.95 -1.14
N ASP A 228 13.34 -16.15 -1.12
CA ASP A 228 13.98 -17.31 -0.51
C ASP A 228 14.22 -17.11 0.98
N VAL A 229 13.93 -18.12 1.76
CA VAL A 229 14.16 -18.17 3.21
C VAL A 229 15.06 -19.36 3.54
N PHE A 230 16.11 -19.11 4.30
CA PHE A 230 17.02 -20.16 4.80
C PHE A 230 16.97 -20.19 6.31
N LEU A 231 16.61 -21.32 6.87
CA LEU A 231 16.54 -21.54 8.31
C LEU A 231 17.73 -22.38 8.76
N ASN A 232 18.47 -21.90 9.77
CA ASN A 232 19.71 -22.50 10.26
C ASN A 232 20.67 -22.93 9.12
N PRO A 233 21.01 -21.99 8.22
CA PRO A 233 21.88 -22.29 7.09
C PRO A 233 23.31 -22.59 7.53
N SER A 234 24.08 -23.22 6.65
CA SER A 234 25.50 -23.42 6.87
C SER A 234 26.26 -22.08 6.88
N GLU A 235 27.45 -22.09 7.47
CA GLU A 235 28.30 -20.88 7.50
C GLU A 235 28.67 -20.40 6.08
N GLU A 236 28.81 -21.31 5.13
CA GLU A 236 29.05 -20.98 3.71
C GLU A 236 27.89 -20.17 3.12
N VAL A 237 26.65 -20.57 3.40
CA VAL A 237 25.46 -19.87 2.93
C VAL A 237 25.33 -18.52 3.62
N ILE A 238 25.61 -18.44 4.90
CA ILE A 238 25.63 -17.17 5.66
C ILE A 238 26.66 -16.22 5.04
N ALA A 239 27.88 -16.69 4.75
CA ALA A 239 28.91 -15.87 4.12
C ALA A 239 28.51 -15.40 2.73
N GLU A 240 27.91 -16.27 1.92
CA GLU A 240 27.37 -15.91 0.59
C GLU A 240 26.32 -14.79 0.68
N TYR A 241 25.37 -14.92 1.60
CA TYR A 241 24.31 -13.92 1.75
C TYR A 241 24.74 -12.64 2.45
N ARG A 242 25.78 -12.69 3.31
CA ARG A 242 26.42 -11.47 3.81
C ARG A 242 27.04 -10.68 2.67
N ALA A 243 27.75 -11.37 1.77
CA ALA A 243 28.32 -10.73 0.58
C ALA A 243 27.22 -10.12 -0.32
N LYS A 244 26.13 -10.84 -0.52
CA LYS A 244 24.95 -10.34 -1.28
C LYS A 244 24.32 -9.12 -0.59
N ALA A 245 24.19 -9.14 0.73
CA ALA A 245 23.64 -8.02 1.50
C ALA A 245 24.53 -6.78 1.40
N GLU A 246 25.84 -6.94 1.50
CA GLU A 246 26.81 -5.84 1.33
C GLU A 246 26.77 -5.28 -0.10
N ALA A 247 26.69 -6.14 -1.10
CA ALA A 247 26.57 -5.73 -2.50
C ALA A 247 25.27 -4.96 -2.75
N PHE A 248 24.15 -5.39 -2.18
CA PHE A 248 22.88 -4.69 -2.27
C PHE A 248 22.91 -3.33 -1.56
N ALA A 249 23.51 -3.26 -0.37
CA ALA A 249 23.68 -2.00 0.37
C ALA A 249 24.56 -1.01 -0.41
N ALA A 250 25.64 -1.48 -1.03
CA ALA A 250 26.49 -0.67 -1.90
C ALA A 250 25.72 -0.16 -3.13
N GLN A 251 24.90 -1.01 -3.71
CA GLN A 251 24.04 -0.64 -4.84
C GLN A 251 23.01 0.41 -4.44
N GLN A 252 22.36 0.27 -3.28
CA GLN A 252 21.45 1.29 -2.75
C GLN A 252 22.15 2.63 -2.50
N ALA A 253 23.39 2.62 -2.00
CA ALA A 253 24.17 3.83 -1.83
C ALA A 253 24.49 4.53 -3.16
N GLU A 254 24.75 3.76 -4.22
CA GLU A 254 24.92 4.31 -5.57
C GLU A 254 23.61 4.91 -6.10
N TRP A 255 22.48 4.25 -5.85
CA TRP A 255 21.17 4.78 -6.23
C TRP A 255 20.86 6.10 -5.50
N GLU A 256 21.18 6.20 -4.23
CA GLU A 256 20.95 7.40 -3.41
C GLU A 256 21.66 8.64 -3.99
N LYS A 257 22.79 8.47 -4.64
CA LYS A 257 23.50 9.56 -5.33
C LYS A 257 22.70 10.15 -6.49
N LEU A 258 21.72 9.42 -7.01
CA LEU A 258 20.87 9.86 -8.12
C LEU A 258 19.61 10.60 -7.66
N LYS A 259 19.41 10.77 -6.35
CA LYS A 259 18.20 11.33 -5.76
C LYS A 259 17.79 12.69 -6.35
N ASP A 260 18.75 13.58 -6.53
CA ASP A 260 18.51 14.94 -7.03
C ASP A 260 18.72 15.07 -8.55
N SER A 261 18.96 13.96 -9.24
CA SER A 261 19.21 13.96 -10.67
C SER A 261 17.93 13.82 -11.46
N LYS A 262 17.89 14.48 -12.62
CA LYS A 262 16.89 14.19 -13.65
C LYS A 262 17.20 12.84 -14.29
N THR A 263 16.24 12.27 -14.98
CA THR A 263 16.37 10.94 -15.58
C THR A 263 16.65 11.02 -17.07
N TYR A 264 17.82 10.52 -17.46
CA TYR A 264 18.26 10.46 -18.85
C TYR A 264 18.73 9.05 -19.19
N THR A 265 18.48 8.62 -20.44
CA THR A 265 19.18 7.48 -20.99
C THR A 265 20.66 7.83 -21.20
N LYS A 266 21.48 6.83 -21.44
CA LYS A 266 22.93 7.01 -21.67
C LYS A 266 23.22 7.93 -22.86
N ASP A 267 22.35 7.92 -23.88
CA ASP A 267 22.43 8.75 -25.07
C ASP A 267 21.66 10.08 -24.98
N GLY A 268 21.22 10.45 -23.76
CA GLY A 268 20.68 11.78 -23.47
C GLY A 268 19.19 11.98 -23.65
N HIS A 269 18.41 10.93 -23.90
CA HIS A 269 16.96 11.03 -23.95
C HIS A 269 16.39 11.19 -22.53
N GLN A 270 15.61 12.22 -22.31
CA GLN A 270 15.01 12.52 -21.02
C GLN A 270 13.64 11.85 -20.86
N VAL A 271 13.42 11.26 -19.69
CA VAL A 271 12.11 10.80 -19.22
C VAL A 271 11.85 11.33 -17.81
N GLU A 272 10.61 11.25 -17.36
CA GLU A 272 10.20 11.70 -16.03
C GLU A 272 9.84 10.47 -15.18
N LEU A 273 10.40 10.40 -13.98
CA LEU A 273 10.06 9.37 -13.01
C LEU A 273 9.23 9.98 -11.88
N ALA A 274 8.00 9.52 -11.78
CA ALA A 274 7.03 9.98 -10.79
C ALA A 274 6.67 8.86 -9.82
N ALA A 275 6.00 9.22 -8.73
CA ALA A 275 5.55 8.26 -7.75
C ALA A 275 4.02 8.22 -7.65
N ASN A 276 3.50 7.04 -7.32
CA ASN A 276 2.09 6.83 -7.01
C ASN A 276 1.88 7.04 -5.50
N ILE A 277 0.83 7.76 -5.14
CA ILE A 277 0.44 7.95 -3.73
C ILE A 277 -1.04 7.64 -3.51
N GLY A 278 -1.38 7.24 -2.29
CA GLY A 278 -2.75 7.01 -1.84
C GLY A 278 -3.23 8.06 -0.84
N THR A 279 -2.33 8.71 -0.10
CA THR A 279 -2.65 9.73 0.90
C THR A 279 -1.57 10.81 0.92
N PRO A 280 -1.84 12.00 1.48
CA PRO A 280 -0.82 13.03 1.67
C PRO A 280 0.38 12.59 2.53
N LYS A 281 0.21 11.61 3.40
CA LYS A 281 1.28 11.03 4.24
C LYS A 281 2.37 10.36 3.40
N ASP A 282 2.06 9.92 2.20
CA ASP A 282 3.01 9.27 1.30
C ASP A 282 4.05 10.23 0.71
N LEU A 283 3.84 11.54 0.83
CA LEU A 283 4.74 12.55 0.26
C LEU A 283 6.16 12.49 0.78
N GLU A 284 6.35 12.17 2.05
CA GLU A 284 7.69 12.05 2.62
C GLU A 284 8.52 11.02 1.85
N GLY A 285 7.95 9.85 1.58
CA GLY A 285 8.59 8.82 0.78
C GLY A 285 8.87 9.26 -0.66
N VAL A 286 7.94 10.02 -1.25
CA VAL A 286 8.10 10.56 -2.61
C VAL A 286 9.29 11.49 -2.71
N VAL A 287 9.39 12.43 -1.79
CA VAL A 287 10.49 13.40 -1.73
C VAL A 287 11.81 12.71 -1.41
N ASN A 288 11.81 11.82 -0.42
CA ASN A 288 13.01 11.08 0.01
C ASN A 288 13.58 10.15 -1.07
N ASN A 289 12.77 9.68 -1.98
CA ASN A 289 13.20 8.84 -3.09
C ASN A 289 13.47 9.63 -4.40
N GLY A 290 13.42 10.95 -4.35
CA GLY A 290 13.80 11.79 -5.47
C GLY A 290 12.86 11.71 -6.67
N ALA A 291 11.58 11.45 -6.46
CA ALA A 291 10.60 11.45 -7.54
C ALA A 291 10.45 12.86 -8.15
N GLU A 292 10.25 12.90 -9.46
CA GLU A 292 10.14 14.15 -10.23
C GLU A 292 8.72 14.71 -10.27
N GLY A 293 7.78 13.99 -9.69
CA GLY A 293 6.38 14.36 -9.59
C GLY A 293 5.55 13.27 -8.91
N VAL A 294 4.27 13.53 -8.75
CA VAL A 294 3.26 12.51 -8.42
C VAL A 294 2.51 12.20 -9.71
N GLY A 295 2.66 10.99 -10.22
CA GLY A 295 2.02 10.56 -11.46
C GLY A 295 0.66 9.93 -11.27
N LEU A 296 0.33 9.57 -10.05
CA LEU A 296 -0.99 9.08 -9.65
C LEU A 296 -1.25 9.41 -8.18
N TYR A 297 -2.18 10.31 -7.94
CA TYR A 297 -2.76 10.50 -6.64
C TYR A 297 -4.15 9.87 -6.64
N ARG A 298 -4.27 8.72 -5.97
CA ARG A 298 -5.56 8.02 -5.79
C ARG A 298 -6.35 8.72 -4.72
N THR A 299 -7.52 9.24 -5.06
CA THR A 299 -8.34 10.03 -4.14
C THR A 299 -9.34 9.19 -3.34
N GLU A 300 -9.39 7.89 -3.56
CA GLU A 300 -10.36 6.98 -2.95
C GLU A 300 -10.31 6.97 -1.43
N PHE A 301 -9.13 7.18 -0.82
CA PHE A 301 -8.98 7.21 0.64
C PHE A 301 -9.87 8.27 1.29
N LEU A 302 -10.07 9.43 0.66
CA LEU A 302 -10.95 10.49 1.15
C LEU A 302 -12.39 10.02 1.29
N TYR A 303 -12.82 9.13 0.40
CA TYR A 303 -14.16 8.54 0.39
C TYR A 303 -14.26 7.34 1.30
N MET A 304 -13.24 6.49 1.35
CA MET A 304 -13.23 5.24 2.11
C MET A 304 -13.01 5.44 3.60
N ASP A 305 -12.23 6.44 3.99
CA ASP A 305 -11.95 6.76 5.40
C ASP A 305 -13.00 7.69 6.02
N SER A 306 -14.07 7.98 5.31
CA SER A 306 -15.16 8.84 5.77
C SER A 306 -16.45 8.05 5.96
N HIS A 307 -17.25 8.45 6.94
CA HIS A 307 -18.60 7.89 7.19
C HIS A 307 -19.68 8.57 6.34
N GLU A 308 -19.34 9.68 5.72
CA GLU A 308 -20.21 10.46 4.84
C GLU A 308 -19.42 10.93 3.61
N MET A 309 -20.13 11.46 2.62
CA MET A 309 -19.49 12.04 1.44
C MET A 309 -18.49 13.11 1.84
N PRO A 310 -17.23 13.05 1.39
CA PRO A 310 -16.22 14.05 1.73
C PRO A 310 -16.65 15.45 1.31
N LYS A 311 -16.51 16.40 2.23
CA LYS A 311 -16.83 17.81 1.98
C LYS A 311 -15.79 18.44 1.04
N GLU A 312 -16.21 19.45 0.30
CA GLU A 312 -15.32 20.21 -0.57
C GLU A 312 -14.08 20.72 0.18
N GLU A 313 -14.25 21.23 1.41
CA GLU A 313 -13.16 21.76 2.21
C GLU A 313 -12.13 20.70 2.61
N ASP A 314 -12.58 19.54 3.03
CA ASP A 314 -11.70 18.44 3.42
C ASP A 314 -10.89 17.90 2.21
N GLN A 315 -11.53 17.80 1.07
CA GLN A 315 -10.86 17.45 -0.18
C GLN A 315 -9.85 18.51 -0.60
N PHE A 316 -10.25 19.78 -0.54
CA PHE A 316 -9.39 20.92 -0.86
C PHE A 316 -8.11 20.92 -0.02
N GLU A 317 -8.22 20.73 1.29
CA GLU A 317 -7.05 20.70 2.19
C GLU A 317 -6.10 19.54 1.84
N ALA A 318 -6.63 18.38 1.50
CA ALA A 318 -5.81 17.24 1.09
C ALA A 318 -5.07 17.51 -0.23
N TYR A 319 -5.74 18.03 -1.23
CA TYR A 319 -5.12 18.34 -2.53
C TYR A 319 -4.09 19.45 -2.43
N LYS A 320 -4.41 20.49 -1.66
CA LYS A 320 -3.50 21.59 -1.38
C LYS A 320 -2.21 21.10 -0.70
N ALA A 321 -2.34 20.25 0.32
CA ALA A 321 -1.20 19.70 1.04
C ALA A 321 -0.23 18.96 0.10
N VAL A 322 -0.75 18.16 -0.82
CA VAL A 322 0.06 17.43 -1.80
C VAL A 322 0.73 18.40 -2.79
N LEU A 323 0.00 19.36 -3.32
CA LEU A 323 0.53 20.32 -4.27
C LEU A 323 1.64 21.19 -3.65
N GLU A 324 1.42 21.69 -2.45
CA GLU A 324 2.45 22.46 -1.72
C GLU A 324 3.67 21.59 -1.40
N GLY A 325 3.45 20.36 -0.93
CA GLY A 325 4.52 19.43 -0.55
C GLY A 325 5.40 19.01 -1.71
N MET A 326 4.92 19.09 -2.95
CA MET A 326 5.69 18.75 -4.15
C MET A 326 6.51 19.91 -4.71
N ASN A 327 6.44 21.10 -4.10
CA ASN A 327 7.33 22.22 -4.43
C ASN A 327 7.39 22.57 -5.93
N GLY A 328 6.24 22.70 -6.58
CA GLY A 328 6.16 23.05 -8.00
C GLY A 328 6.34 21.89 -8.97
N LYS A 329 6.64 20.70 -8.48
CA LYS A 329 6.67 19.48 -9.31
C LYS A 329 5.23 19.04 -9.64
N PRO A 330 4.99 18.45 -10.81
CA PRO A 330 3.64 18.11 -11.24
C PRO A 330 2.98 17.03 -10.36
N VAL A 331 1.68 17.18 -10.18
CA VAL A 331 0.85 16.23 -9.45
C VAL A 331 -0.36 15.87 -10.32
N VAL A 332 -0.45 14.61 -10.71
CA VAL A 332 -1.61 14.06 -11.42
C VAL A 332 -2.59 13.51 -10.40
N VAL A 333 -3.75 14.15 -10.28
CA VAL A 333 -4.82 13.71 -9.39
C VAL A 333 -5.88 12.98 -10.21
N ARG A 334 -6.15 11.74 -9.84
CA ARG A 334 -7.23 10.96 -10.44
C ARG A 334 -8.53 11.24 -9.70
N THR A 335 -9.59 11.58 -10.43
CA THR A 335 -10.90 11.70 -9.83
C THR A 335 -11.39 10.34 -9.33
N MET A 336 -12.43 10.34 -8.51
CA MET A 336 -12.91 9.17 -7.78
C MET A 336 -13.02 7.90 -8.65
N ASP A 337 -12.37 6.84 -8.21
CA ASP A 337 -12.47 5.50 -8.80
C ASP A 337 -13.03 4.51 -7.77
N ILE A 338 -14.33 4.61 -7.51
CA ILE A 338 -15.09 3.73 -6.62
C ILE A 338 -15.97 2.81 -7.47
N GLY A 339 -16.26 1.63 -6.94
CA GLY A 339 -16.96 0.55 -7.63
C GLY A 339 -16.02 -0.64 -7.87
N GLY A 340 -16.49 -1.68 -8.51
CA GLY A 340 -15.75 -2.92 -8.62
C GLY A 340 -15.63 -3.61 -7.26
N ASP A 341 -14.45 -3.60 -6.70
CA ASP A 341 -14.13 -4.16 -5.38
C ASP A 341 -14.22 -3.15 -4.22
N LYS A 342 -14.49 -1.88 -4.52
CA LYS A 342 -14.54 -0.80 -3.54
C LYS A 342 -15.97 -0.35 -3.29
N GLU A 343 -16.43 -0.50 -2.06
CA GLU A 343 -17.78 -0.12 -1.63
C GLU A 343 -17.74 1.01 -0.60
N LEU A 344 -18.78 1.86 -0.62
CA LEU A 344 -18.94 2.94 0.35
C LEU A 344 -20.29 2.79 1.07
N PRO A 345 -20.32 2.86 2.42
CA PRO A 345 -21.57 2.71 3.18
C PRO A 345 -22.63 3.74 2.83
N TYR A 346 -22.22 4.98 2.53
CA TYR A 346 -23.12 6.10 2.19
C TYR A 346 -23.44 6.23 0.70
N LEU A 347 -22.82 5.39 -0.14
CA LEU A 347 -23.09 5.29 -1.58
C LEU A 347 -23.34 3.82 -1.92
N PRO A 348 -24.53 3.28 -1.56
CA PRO A 348 -24.83 1.89 -1.86
C PRO A 348 -24.96 1.70 -3.37
N LEU A 349 -24.17 0.77 -3.91
CA LEU A 349 -24.19 0.39 -5.30
C LEU A 349 -25.00 -0.89 -5.46
N PRO A 350 -25.79 -1.04 -6.54
CA PRO A 350 -26.51 -2.27 -6.77
C PRO A 350 -25.55 -3.44 -7.00
N HIS A 351 -25.98 -4.64 -6.59
CA HIS A 351 -25.22 -5.85 -6.87
C HIS A 351 -25.16 -6.08 -8.38
N GLU A 352 -23.95 -6.32 -8.90
CA GLU A 352 -23.72 -6.56 -10.31
C GLU A 352 -23.04 -7.92 -10.51
N MET A 353 -23.34 -8.57 -11.63
CA MET A 353 -22.68 -9.84 -12.00
C MET A 353 -21.19 -9.66 -12.31
N ASN A 354 -20.83 -8.53 -12.90
CA ASN A 354 -19.45 -8.21 -13.28
C ASN A 354 -19.12 -6.78 -12.84
N PRO A 355 -18.85 -6.53 -11.55
CA PRO A 355 -18.68 -5.18 -11.02
C PRO A 355 -17.57 -4.36 -11.71
N PHE A 356 -16.48 -5.00 -12.13
CA PHE A 356 -15.41 -4.31 -12.85
C PHE A 356 -15.79 -3.84 -14.25
N LEU A 357 -16.83 -4.43 -14.85
CA LEU A 357 -17.39 -4.03 -16.14
C LEU A 357 -18.61 -3.11 -15.99
N GLY A 358 -18.99 -2.80 -14.78
CA GLY A 358 -20.25 -2.18 -14.45
C GLY A 358 -20.16 -0.69 -14.07
N TYR A 359 -20.96 -0.34 -13.09
CA TYR A 359 -21.16 1.03 -12.62
C TYR A 359 -20.06 1.43 -11.66
N ARG A 360 -18.99 2.06 -12.19
CA ARG A 360 -17.82 2.47 -11.40
C ARG A 360 -17.20 3.76 -11.94
N ALA A 361 -16.45 4.44 -11.08
CA ALA A 361 -15.61 5.59 -11.40
C ALA A 361 -16.36 6.70 -12.16
N ILE A 362 -15.86 7.08 -13.32
CA ILE A 362 -16.44 8.16 -14.13
C ILE A 362 -17.91 7.89 -14.53
N ARG A 363 -18.31 6.63 -14.62
CA ARG A 363 -19.70 6.26 -14.93
C ARG A 363 -20.65 6.71 -13.82
N ILE A 364 -20.21 6.58 -12.56
CA ILE A 364 -20.94 7.12 -11.41
C ILE A 364 -20.89 8.65 -11.44
N SER A 365 -19.74 9.22 -11.63
CA SER A 365 -19.51 10.66 -11.61
C SER A 365 -20.35 11.42 -12.64
N LEU A 366 -20.51 10.87 -13.84
CA LEU A 366 -21.33 11.46 -14.90
C LEU A 366 -22.83 11.29 -14.68
N HIS A 367 -23.22 10.15 -14.08
CA HIS A 367 -24.62 9.84 -13.80
C HIS A 367 -25.15 10.58 -12.57
N GLU A 368 -24.30 10.76 -11.54
CA GLU A 368 -24.59 11.48 -10.30
C GLU A 368 -23.60 12.65 -10.13
N PRO A 369 -23.79 13.75 -10.90
CA PRO A 369 -22.78 14.80 -11.03
C PRO A 369 -22.54 15.64 -9.77
N ALA A 370 -23.45 15.66 -8.80
CA ALA A 370 -23.30 16.48 -7.59
C ALA A 370 -22.00 16.16 -6.82
N MET A 371 -21.72 14.88 -6.62
CA MET A 371 -20.51 14.40 -5.95
C MET A 371 -19.25 14.74 -6.78
N PHE A 372 -19.32 14.56 -8.07
CA PHE A 372 -18.22 14.88 -8.98
C PHE A 372 -17.93 16.38 -9.02
N ARG A 373 -18.97 17.21 -9.04
CA ARG A 373 -18.81 18.68 -8.99
C ARG A 373 -18.09 19.13 -7.73
N THR A 374 -18.40 18.52 -6.58
CA THR A 374 -17.71 18.81 -5.31
C THR A 374 -16.21 18.51 -5.40
N GLN A 375 -15.83 17.37 -5.95
CA GLN A 375 -14.44 17.02 -6.17
C GLN A 375 -13.75 17.98 -7.13
N LEU A 376 -14.39 18.30 -8.23
CA LEU A 376 -13.84 19.21 -9.24
C LEU A 376 -13.60 20.62 -8.67
N ARG A 377 -14.53 21.13 -7.86
CA ARG A 377 -14.37 22.43 -7.18
C ARG A 377 -13.18 22.41 -6.24
N ALA A 378 -13.03 21.37 -5.44
CA ALA A 378 -11.90 21.21 -4.54
C ALA A 378 -10.56 21.20 -5.29
N LEU A 379 -10.48 20.47 -6.39
CA LEU A 379 -9.30 20.40 -7.26
C LEU A 379 -8.97 21.77 -7.88
N LEU A 380 -9.98 22.44 -8.41
CA LEU A 380 -9.82 23.75 -9.03
C LEU A 380 -9.34 24.80 -8.03
N ARG A 381 -9.90 24.80 -6.81
CA ARG A 381 -9.45 25.66 -5.71
C ARG A 381 -8.01 25.40 -5.31
N ALA A 382 -7.60 24.12 -5.30
CA ALA A 382 -6.24 23.73 -4.95
C ALA A 382 -5.22 24.06 -6.04
N SER A 383 -5.64 24.28 -7.27
CA SER A 383 -4.78 24.42 -8.45
C SER A 383 -3.76 25.57 -8.36
N VAL A 384 -4.02 26.60 -7.56
CA VAL A 384 -3.12 27.74 -7.39
C VAL A 384 -1.93 27.45 -6.46
N TYR A 385 -1.94 26.31 -5.77
CA TYR A 385 -0.92 25.94 -4.79
C TYR A 385 0.19 25.03 -5.36
N GLY A 386 0.13 24.70 -6.63
CA GLY A 386 1.14 23.90 -7.29
C GLY A 386 0.79 23.58 -8.74
N LYS A 387 1.46 22.60 -9.33
CA LYS A 387 1.25 22.20 -10.72
C LYS A 387 0.28 21.05 -10.81
N LEU A 388 -1.01 21.35 -10.87
CA LEU A 388 -2.08 20.36 -10.92
C LEU A 388 -2.31 19.83 -12.34
N ARG A 389 -2.43 18.50 -12.43
CA ARG A 389 -2.94 17.77 -13.60
C ARG A 389 -4.13 16.92 -13.13
N ILE A 390 -5.22 16.94 -13.88
CA ILE A 390 -6.44 16.18 -13.55
C ILE A 390 -6.59 15.03 -14.53
N MET A 391 -6.86 13.85 -14.01
CA MET A 391 -7.03 12.62 -14.81
C MET A 391 -8.36 11.95 -14.51
N PHE A 392 -9.13 11.65 -15.55
CA PHE A 392 -10.39 10.92 -15.44
C PHE A 392 -10.17 9.43 -15.64
N PRO A 393 -10.64 8.59 -14.69
CA PRO A 393 -10.53 7.12 -14.80
C PRO A 393 -11.65 6.53 -15.65
N MET A 394 -11.47 5.30 -16.11
CA MET A 394 -12.50 4.47 -16.77
C MET A 394 -13.19 5.11 -17.98
N ILE A 395 -12.47 5.93 -18.70
CA ILE A 395 -12.98 6.54 -19.94
C ILE A 395 -13.02 5.50 -21.05
N ALA A 396 -14.22 5.25 -21.58
CA ALA A 396 -14.44 4.32 -22.68
C ALA A 396 -14.66 5.04 -24.01
N THR A 397 -15.34 6.19 -23.98
CA THR A 397 -15.72 6.96 -25.20
C THR A 397 -15.29 8.41 -25.09
N LEU A 398 -15.16 9.08 -26.23
CA LEU A 398 -14.93 10.53 -26.27
C LEU A 398 -16.06 11.32 -25.59
N ASN A 399 -17.29 10.83 -25.67
CA ASN A 399 -18.42 11.48 -25.00
C ASN A 399 -18.27 11.46 -23.48
N ASP A 400 -17.71 10.39 -22.91
CA ASP A 400 -17.40 10.35 -21.48
C ASP A 400 -16.41 11.43 -21.10
N PHE A 401 -15.33 11.57 -21.85
CA PHE A 401 -14.33 12.60 -21.64
C PHE A 401 -14.91 14.01 -21.79
N ARG A 402 -15.64 14.26 -22.87
CA ARG A 402 -16.28 15.55 -23.14
C ARG A 402 -17.27 15.94 -22.04
N GLY A 403 -18.05 14.97 -21.56
CA GLY A 403 -18.98 15.17 -20.45
C GLY A 403 -18.27 15.56 -19.15
N ALA A 404 -17.20 14.85 -18.80
CA ALA A 404 -16.41 15.15 -17.61
C ALA A 404 -15.73 16.52 -17.71
N LYS A 405 -15.13 16.83 -18.86
CA LYS A 405 -14.49 18.12 -19.11
C LYS A 405 -15.49 19.27 -19.08
N ALA A 406 -16.69 19.08 -19.61
CA ALA A 406 -17.74 20.10 -19.57
C ALA A 406 -18.12 20.46 -18.14
N LEU A 407 -18.25 19.48 -17.24
CA LEU A 407 -18.51 19.72 -15.83
C LEU A 407 -17.36 20.46 -15.15
N LEU A 408 -16.13 20.12 -15.49
CA LEU A 408 -14.94 20.82 -14.99
C LEU A 408 -14.96 22.30 -15.41
N GLU A 409 -15.23 22.60 -16.67
CA GLU A 409 -15.28 23.95 -17.20
C GLU A 409 -16.44 24.76 -16.58
N GLU A 410 -17.60 24.14 -16.34
CA GLU A 410 -18.71 24.78 -15.65
C GLU A 410 -18.34 25.19 -14.22
N GLU A 411 -17.72 24.28 -13.47
CA GLU A 411 -17.31 24.56 -12.10
C GLU A 411 -16.18 25.62 -12.04
N LYS A 412 -15.28 25.59 -13.01
CA LYS A 412 -14.24 26.63 -13.15
C LYS A 412 -14.87 28.00 -13.37
N ALA A 413 -15.84 28.11 -14.28
CA ALA A 413 -16.55 29.36 -14.53
C ALA A 413 -17.30 29.87 -13.30
N LYS A 414 -17.94 28.99 -12.54
CA LYS A 414 -18.63 29.36 -11.28
C LYS A 414 -17.65 29.90 -10.24
N LEU A 415 -16.51 29.23 -10.05
CA LEU A 415 -15.48 29.68 -9.08
C LEU A 415 -14.91 31.05 -9.47
N ILE A 416 -14.61 31.28 -10.73
CA ILE A 416 -14.13 32.57 -11.22
C ILE A 416 -15.18 33.66 -10.99
N ALA A 417 -16.46 33.38 -11.25
CA ALA A 417 -17.57 34.30 -10.97
C ALA A 417 -17.74 34.59 -9.48
N GLU A 418 -17.39 33.65 -8.61
CA GLU A 418 -17.39 33.81 -7.15
C GLU A 418 -16.15 34.57 -6.64
N GLY A 419 -15.21 34.93 -7.50
CA GLY A 419 -13.95 35.60 -7.14
C GLY A 419 -12.88 34.67 -6.60
N VAL A 420 -13.01 33.36 -6.79
CA VAL A 420 -12.02 32.36 -6.37
C VAL A 420 -10.98 32.17 -7.47
N ALA A 421 -9.71 32.27 -7.12
CA ALA A 421 -8.61 32.08 -8.06
C ALA A 421 -8.49 30.62 -8.49
N VAL A 422 -8.32 30.41 -9.79
CA VAL A 422 -8.07 29.10 -10.42
C VAL A 422 -6.88 29.24 -11.34
N SER A 423 -5.97 28.26 -11.36
CA SER A 423 -4.80 28.29 -12.25
C SER A 423 -5.22 28.19 -13.71
N ASP A 424 -4.52 28.91 -14.59
CA ASP A 424 -4.67 28.82 -16.04
C ASP A 424 -3.87 27.66 -16.64
N ASP A 425 -3.03 27.00 -15.85
CA ASP A 425 -2.07 25.96 -16.29
C ASP A 425 -2.45 24.57 -15.78
N ILE A 426 -3.74 24.22 -15.86
CA ILE A 426 -4.22 22.89 -15.48
C ILE A 426 -4.27 22.01 -16.73
N GLN A 427 -3.48 20.95 -16.75
CA GLN A 427 -3.61 19.90 -17.75
C GLN A 427 -4.70 18.93 -17.37
N VAL A 428 -5.49 18.51 -18.37
CA VAL A 428 -6.59 17.56 -18.20
C VAL A 428 -6.37 16.38 -19.14
N GLY A 429 -6.28 15.19 -18.57
CA GLY A 429 -6.05 13.97 -19.31
C GLY A 429 -6.94 12.82 -18.86
N ILE A 430 -6.68 11.67 -19.43
CA ILE A 430 -7.42 10.45 -19.12
C ILE A 430 -6.47 9.32 -18.76
N MET A 431 -6.97 8.41 -17.94
CA MET A 431 -6.33 7.11 -17.75
C MET A 431 -6.74 6.21 -18.94
N ILE A 432 -5.75 5.68 -19.63
CA ILE A 432 -5.97 4.66 -20.66
C ILE A 432 -5.95 3.29 -19.99
N GLU A 433 -7.10 2.75 -19.73
CA GLU A 433 -7.27 1.46 -19.04
C GLU A 433 -8.38 0.60 -19.66
N ILE A 434 -9.21 1.18 -20.51
CA ILE A 434 -10.22 0.44 -21.28
C ILE A 434 -9.69 0.26 -22.70
N PRO A 435 -9.67 -0.96 -23.23
CA PRO A 435 -9.16 -1.24 -24.59
C PRO A 435 -9.78 -0.39 -25.68
N ALA A 436 -11.06 -0.06 -25.59
CA ALA A 436 -11.73 0.83 -26.57
C ALA A 436 -11.06 2.20 -26.64
N ALA A 437 -10.69 2.78 -25.50
CA ALA A 437 -9.97 4.05 -25.45
C ALA A 437 -8.55 3.90 -26.01
N ALA A 438 -7.86 2.81 -25.73
CA ALA A 438 -6.53 2.53 -26.28
C ALA A 438 -6.55 2.43 -27.81
N VAL A 439 -7.53 1.72 -28.36
CA VAL A 439 -7.71 1.59 -29.83
C VAL A 439 -8.00 2.94 -30.47
N LEU A 440 -8.79 3.79 -29.82
CA LEU A 440 -9.19 5.09 -30.34
C LEU A 440 -8.27 6.24 -29.85
N ALA A 441 -7.12 5.92 -29.30
CA ALA A 441 -6.20 6.90 -28.72
C ALA A 441 -5.85 8.07 -29.66
N HIS A 442 -5.75 7.82 -30.96
CA HIS A 442 -5.48 8.85 -31.95
C HIS A 442 -6.57 9.94 -32.02
N GLN A 443 -7.81 9.62 -31.68
CA GLN A 443 -8.89 10.62 -31.59
C GLN A 443 -8.87 11.32 -30.22
N PHE A 444 -8.68 10.57 -29.13
CA PHE A 444 -8.55 11.16 -27.81
C PHE A 444 -7.39 12.14 -27.71
N ALA A 445 -6.26 11.84 -28.33
CA ALA A 445 -5.06 12.68 -28.30
C ALA A 445 -5.28 14.10 -28.82
N LYS A 446 -6.27 14.30 -29.67
CA LYS A 446 -6.63 15.63 -30.19
C LYS A 446 -7.29 16.52 -29.14
N GLU A 447 -7.89 15.92 -28.11
CA GLU A 447 -8.72 16.64 -27.14
C GLU A 447 -8.14 16.63 -25.71
N VAL A 448 -7.31 15.66 -25.36
CA VAL A 448 -6.68 15.59 -24.03
C VAL A 448 -5.34 16.30 -24.03
N ASP A 449 -4.85 16.66 -22.83
CA ASP A 449 -3.49 17.20 -22.67
C ASP A 449 -2.45 16.08 -22.49
N PHE A 450 -2.88 14.93 -21.98
CA PHE A 450 -2.00 13.78 -21.76
C PHE A 450 -2.79 12.49 -21.63
N PHE A 451 -2.07 11.37 -21.75
CA PHE A 451 -2.52 10.05 -21.37
C PHE A 451 -1.71 9.55 -20.17
N SER A 452 -2.33 8.81 -19.28
CA SER A 452 -1.65 7.95 -18.32
C SER A 452 -2.21 6.52 -18.44
N ILE A 453 -1.33 5.58 -18.77
CA ILE A 453 -1.74 4.21 -19.03
C ILE A 453 -1.87 3.46 -17.71
N GLY A 454 -3.08 2.99 -17.40
CA GLY A 454 -3.39 2.16 -16.23
C GLY A 454 -3.31 0.70 -16.60
N THR A 455 -2.12 0.11 -16.53
CA THR A 455 -1.86 -1.23 -17.07
C THR A 455 -2.58 -2.34 -16.35
N ASN A 456 -2.87 -2.19 -15.06
CA ASN A 456 -3.56 -3.24 -14.31
C ASN A 456 -4.93 -3.56 -14.92
N ASP A 457 -5.76 -2.54 -15.10
CA ASP A 457 -7.07 -2.69 -15.72
C ASP A 457 -6.98 -2.92 -17.23
N LEU A 458 -6.04 -2.26 -17.91
CA LEU A 458 -5.86 -2.46 -19.35
C LEU A 458 -5.55 -3.92 -19.68
N ILE A 459 -4.68 -4.57 -18.92
CA ILE A 459 -4.35 -5.98 -19.09
C ILE A 459 -5.56 -6.85 -18.77
N GLN A 460 -6.23 -6.58 -17.64
CA GLN A 460 -7.41 -7.32 -17.22
C GLN A 460 -8.50 -7.32 -18.30
N TYR A 461 -8.82 -6.16 -18.84
CA TYR A 461 -9.86 -6.02 -19.86
C TYR A 461 -9.43 -6.54 -21.23
N THR A 462 -8.18 -6.37 -21.61
CA THR A 462 -7.66 -6.87 -22.88
C THR A 462 -7.58 -8.40 -22.90
N MET A 463 -7.10 -9.00 -21.81
CA MET A 463 -6.99 -10.45 -21.67
C MET A 463 -8.31 -11.11 -21.23
N ALA A 464 -9.33 -10.31 -20.88
CA ALA A 464 -10.62 -10.79 -20.38
C ALA A 464 -10.48 -11.76 -19.20
N ALA A 465 -9.57 -11.46 -18.28
CA ALA A 465 -9.26 -12.30 -17.13
C ALA A 465 -9.20 -11.46 -15.85
N ASP A 466 -9.94 -11.89 -14.83
CA ASP A 466 -9.89 -11.30 -13.51
C ASP A 466 -8.53 -11.57 -12.86
N ARG A 467 -7.72 -10.53 -12.68
CA ARG A 467 -6.37 -10.65 -12.09
C ARG A 467 -6.38 -11.14 -10.64
N MET A 468 -7.49 -11.02 -9.94
CA MET A 468 -7.65 -11.50 -8.56
C MET A 468 -8.06 -12.97 -8.48
N ASN A 469 -8.43 -13.58 -9.61
CA ASN A 469 -8.78 -14.99 -9.69
C ASN A 469 -7.52 -15.83 -9.94
N GLU A 470 -7.10 -16.60 -8.95
CA GLU A 470 -5.89 -17.42 -9.01
C GLU A 470 -5.82 -18.38 -10.19
N ARG A 471 -6.98 -18.88 -10.63
CA ARG A 471 -7.05 -19.87 -11.72
C ARG A 471 -6.74 -19.29 -13.09
N VAL A 472 -6.96 -17.99 -13.28
CA VAL A 472 -6.74 -17.29 -14.55
C VAL A 472 -5.69 -16.17 -14.44
N SER A 473 -5.05 -16.01 -13.28
CA SER A 473 -4.02 -14.99 -13.05
C SER A 473 -2.79 -15.15 -13.97
N TYR A 474 -2.57 -16.33 -14.52
CA TYR A 474 -1.52 -16.57 -15.53
C TYR A 474 -1.71 -15.72 -16.80
N LEU A 475 -2.93 -15.28 -17.06
CA LEU A 475 -3.23 -14.41 -18.20
C LEU A 475 -2.92 -12.92 -17.91
N TYR A 476 -2.55 -12.58 -16.69
CA TYR A 476 -2.02 -11.26 -16.39
C TYR A 476 -0.57 -11.18 -16.90
N GLN A 477 -0.43 -10.72 -18.13
CA GLN A 477 0.82 -10.73 -18.88
C GLN A 477 1.20 -9.35 -19.38
N PRO A 478 1.92 -8.54 -18.56
CA PRO A 478 2.31 -7.17 -18.93
C PRO A 478 3.15 -7.10 -20.21
N TYR A 479 3.95 -8.12 -20.48
CA TYR A 479 4.86 -8.15 -21.62
C TYR A 479 4.29 -8.90 -22.83
N ASN A 480 3.03 -9.31 -22.77
CA ASN A 480 2.43 -9.94 -23.94
C ASN A 480 2.51 -8.98 -25.13
N PRO A 481 2.91 -9.45 -26.32
CA PRO A 481 3.02 -8.59 -27.50
C PRO A 481 1.73 -7.83 -27.83
N SER A 482 0.54 -8.37 -27.50
CA SER A 482 -0.74 -7.68 -27.67
C SER A 482 -0.84 -6.43 -26.79
N ILE A 483 -0.38 -6.52 -25.56
CA ILE A 483 -0.36 -5.40 -24.61
C ILE A 483 0.65 -4.34 -25.05
N LEU A 484 1.85 -4.75 -25.44
CA LEU A 484 2.88 -3.85 -25.95
C LEU A 484 2.42 -3.12 -27.22
N THR A 485 1.66 -3.78 -28.07
CA THR A 485 1.09 -3.21 -29.27
C THR A 485 0.09 -2.10 -28.94
N LEU A 486 -0.81 -2.32 -27.97
CA LEU A 486 -1.74 -1.29 -27.50
C LEU A 486 -1.00 -0.10 -26.89
N ILE A 487 -0.03 -0.36 -26.03
CA ILE A 487 0.77 0.68 -25.38
C ILE A 487 1.49 1.54 -26.42
N LYS A 488 2.11 0.90 -27.41
CA LYS A 488 2.77 1.61 -28.50
C LYS A 488 1.82 2.54 -29.25
N HIS A 489 0.64 2.04 -29.58
CA HIS A 489 -0.37 2.83 -30.29
C HIS A 489 -0.79 4.06 -29.47
N VAL A 490 -0.97 3.91 -28.16
CA VAL A 490 -1.32 5.02 -27.27
C VAL A 490 -0.22 6.08 -27.23
N ILE A 491 1.03 5.67 -27.06
CA ILE A 491 2.18 6.57 -27.00
C ILE A 491 2.36 7.30 -28.34
N ASP A 492 2.35 6.58 -29.45
CA ASP A 492 2.51 7.16 -30.79
C ASP A 492 1.36 8.14 -31.12
N SER A 493 0.14 7.82 -30.69
CA SER A 493 -1.03 8.70 -30.86
C SER A 493 -0.88 10.01 -30.10
N ALA A 494 -0.37 9.95 -28.87
CA ALA A 494 -0.07 11.14 -28.07
C ALA A 494 0.99 12.00 -28.75
N HIS A 495 2.11 11.42 -29.13
CA HIS A 495 3.24 12.11 -29.71
C HIS A 495 2.88 12.78 -31.04
N LYS A 496 2.05 12.15 -31.84
CA LYS A 496 1.58 12.73 -33.13
C LYS A 496 0.85 14.05 -32.92
N GLU A 497 0.16 14.22 -31.78
CA GLU A 497 -0.55 15.45 -31.46
C GLU A 497 0.26 16.37 -30.53
N GLY A 498 1.54 16.08 -30.30
CA GLY A 498 2.41 16.88 -29.43
C GLY A 498 2.08 16.73 -27.93
N LYS A 499 1.44 15.62 -27.54
CA LYS A 499 1.05 15.34 -26.14
C LYS A 499 2.01 14.32 -25.54
N TRP A 500 2.08 14.31 -24.21
CA TRP A 500 2.87 13.31 -23.50
C TRP A 500 2.02 12.11 -23.06
N ALA A 501 2.66 10.95 -22.94
CA ALA A 501 2.05 9.72 -22.45
C ALA A 501 2.85 9.21 -21.26
N GLY A 502 2.16 8.99 -20.15
CA GLY A 502 2.69 8.38 -18.94
C GLY A 502 2.09 7.01 -18.69
N MET A 503 2.58 6.36 -17.64
CA MET A 503 2.08 5.09 -17.15
C MET A 503 2.12 5.09 -15.63
N CYS A 504 1.04 4.68 -15.00
CA CYS A 504 0.92 4.64 -13.54
C CYS A 504 0.58 3.24 -12.98
N GLY A 505 0.45 2.25 -13.85
CA GLY A 505 0.31 0.86 -13.42
C GLY A 505 1.63 0.29 -12.88
N GLU A 506 1.58 -0.88 -12.27
CA GLU A 506 2.76 -1.55 -11.70
C GLU A 506 3.87 -1.81 -12.74
N MET A 507 3.50 -1.96 -14.00
CA MET A 507 4.43 -2.17 -15.11
C MET A 507 5.46 -1.05 -15.25
N ALA A 508 5.12 0.19 -14.87
CA ALA A 508 6.00 1.35 -15.01
C ALA A 508 7.27 1.26 -14.14
N GLY A 509 7.22 0.52 -13.03
CA GLY A 509 8.36 0.27 -12.14
C GLY A 509 8.97 -1.12 -12.26
N ASP A 510 8.48 -1.92 -13.18
CA ASP A 510 8.96 -3.28 -13.43
C ASP A 510 10.25 -3.25 -14.24
N GLN A 511 11.31 -3.81 -13.69
CA GLN A 511 12.66 -3.74 -14.29
C GLN A 511 12.78 -4.47 -15.62
N THR A 512 11.90 -5.43 -15.91
CA THR A 512 11.81 -6.11 -17.22
C THR A 512 11.04 -5.25 -18.22
N ALA A 513 9.99 -4.55 -17.78
CA ALA A 513 9.17 -3.71 -18.65
C ALA A 513 9.84 -2.39 -19.00
N VAL A 514 10.60 -1.79 -18.08
CA VAL A 514 11.20 -0.46 -18.25
C VAL A 514 12.02 -0.33 -19.54
N PRO A 515 12.91 -1.28 -19.90
CA PRO A 515 13.61 -1.20 -21.20
C PRO A 515 12.68 -1.14 -22.40
N LEU A 516 11.63 -1.93 -22.40
CA LEU A 516 10.62 -1.93 -23.46
C LEU A 516 9.87 -0.60 -23.52
N LEU A 517 9.47 -0.06 -22.37
CA LEU A 517 8.73 1.19 -22.27
C LEU A 517 9.58 2.40 -22.71
N VAL A 518 10.86 2.41 -22.40
CA VAL A 518 11.80 3.40 -22.92
C VAL A 518 11.83 3.34 -24.46
N GLY A 519 11.94 2.13 -25.00
CA GLY A 519 11.95 1.92 -26.46
C GLY A 519 10.64 2.28 -27.14
N LEU A 520 9.51 2.13 -26.46
CA LEU A 520 8.21 2.54 -26.96
C LEU A 520 7.99 4.05 -26.91
N GLY A 521 8.86 4.78 -26.22
CA GLY A 521 8.80 6.24 -26.14
C GLY A 521 7.99 6.79 -24.98
N LEU A 522 7.75 6.02 -23.93
CA LEU A 522 7.02 6.48 -22.74
C LEU A 522 7.72 7.71 -22.11
N ASP A 523 6.96 8.75 -21.82
CA ASP A 523 7.48 10.02 -21.32
C ASP A 523 7.57 10.08 -19.79
N GLU A 524 6.57 9.53 -19.10
CA GLU A 524 6.49 9.51 -17.64
C GLU A 524 6.28 8.09 -17.15
N PHE A 525 7.08 7.70 -16.15
CA PHE A 525 7.00 6.42 -15.47
C PHE A 525 6.60 6.69 -14.02
N SER A 526 5.38 6.38 -13.63
CA SER A 526 4.90 6.56 -12.26
C SER A 526 4.78 5.22 -11.54
N MET A 527 5.46 5.11 -10.41
CA MET A 527 5.67 3.86 -9.70
C MET A 527 5.63 4.06 -8.19
N SER A 528 5.77 2.99 -7.44
CA SER A 528 6.02 3.11 -6.00
C SER A 528 7.28 3.92 -5.75
N ALA A 529 7.26 4.81 -4.77
CA ALA A 529 8.39 5.70 -4.48
C ALA A 529 9.71 4.95 -4.30
N SER A 530 9.68 3.79 -3.64
CA SER A 530 10.86 2.93 -3.43
C SER A 530 11.50 2.38 -4.70
N SER A 531 10.81 2.41 -5.82
CA SER A 531 11.30 1.92 -7.11
C SER A 531 11.97 3.01 -7.96
N VAL A 532 11.82 4.28 -7.60
CA VAL A 532 12.26 5.42 -8.42
C VAL A 532 13.76 5.42 -8.65
N LEU A 533 14.55 5.30 -7.59
CA LEU A 533 16.02 5.38 -7.70
C LEU A 533 16.63 4.22 -8.49
N LYS A 534 16.17 2.99 -8.24
CA LYS A 534 16.66 1.83 -9.02
C LYS A 534 16.27 1.93 -10.49
N THR A 535 15.10 2.47 -10.80
CA THR A 535 14.64 2.67 -12.18
C THR A 535 15.44 3.77 -12.87
N ARG A 536 15.74 4.87 -12.16
CA ARG A 536 16.63 5.93 -12.69
C ARG A 536 18.01 5.37 -13.02
N SER A 537 18.56 4.55 -12.14
CA SER A 537 19.83 3.87 -12.38
C SER A 537 19.79 2.98 -13.61
N LEU A 538 18.74 2.17 -13.75
CA LEU A 538 18.56 1.30 -14.92
C LEU A 538 18.50 2.13 -16.21
N ILE A 539 17.64 3.14 -16.25
CA ILE A 539 17.45 3.99 -17.45
C ILE A 539 18.76 4.69 -17.86
N SER A 540 19.57 5.11 -16.90
CA SER A 540 20.86 5.76 -17.16
C SER A 540 21.87 4.86 -17.91
N LYS A 541 21.65 3.56 -17.88
CA LYS A 541 22.48 2.56 -18.58
C LYS A 541 21.93 2.16 -19.95
N LEU A 542 20.69 2.53 -20.26
CA LEU A 542 20.02 2.19 -21.50
C LEU A 542 20.28 3.25 -22.56
N THR A 543 20.33 2.85 -23.81
CA THR A 543 20.29 3.77 -24.96
C THR A 543 18.93 3.70 -25.64
N LEU A 544 18.39 4.86 -26.02
CA LEU A 544 17.08 4.92 -26.66
C LEU A 544 17.06 4.10 -27.95
N GLY A 545 18.09 4.23 -28.78
CA GLY A 545 18.15 3.50 -30.04
C GLY A 545 18.13 2.00 -29.91
N ASP A 546 18.89 1.45 -28.95
CA ASP A 546 18.92 0.02 -28.68
C ASP A 546 17.57 -0.46 -28.12
N MET A 547 16.94 0.33 -27.26
CA MET A 547 15.64 -0.01 -26.68
C MET A 547 14.50 0.07 -27.71
N GLN A 548 14.58 1.01 -28.65
CA GLN A 548 13.64 1.06 -29.78
C GLN A 548 13.72 -0.20 -30.63
N ALA A 549 14.92 -0.69 -30.91
CA ALA A 549 15.12 -1.94 -31.63
C ALA A 549 14.59 -3.14 -30.85
N LEU A 550 14.83 -3.17 -29.53
CA LEU A 550 14.33 -4.20 -28.63
C LEU A 550 12.80 -4.25 -28.62
N ALA A 551 12.16 -3.11 -28.46
CA ALA A 551 10.70 -2.99 -28.44
C ALA A 551 10.08 -3.41 -29.77
N ALA A 552 10.69 -3.04 -30.89
CA ALA A 552 10.25 -3.44 -32.23
C ALA A 552 10.29 -4.97 -32.40
N LYS A 553 11.37 -5.61 -31.95
CA LYS A 553 11.46 -7.08 -31.96
C LYS A 553 10.40 -7.73 -31.08
N ALA A 554 10.19 -7.21 -29.87
CA ALA A 554 9.19 -7.73 -28.95
C ALA A 554 7.78 -7.71 -29.55
N ILE A 555 7.43 -6.68 -30.28
CA ILE A 555 6.11 -6.55 -30.92
C ILE A 555 6.00 -7.38 -32.21
N ASN A 556 7.02 -7.33 -33.05
CA ASN A 556 6.93 -7.86 -34.42
C ASN A 556 7.40 -9.30 -34.55
N GLU A 557 8.31 -9.76 -33.70
CA GLU A 557 8.94 -11.08 -33.83
C GLU A 557 8.57 -12.05 -32.72
N CYS A 558 8.11 -11.55 -31.54
CA CYS A 558 7.68 -12.39 -30.44
C CYS A 558 6.18 -12.66 -30.49
N ALA A 559 5.78 -13.88 -30.16
CA ALA A 559 4.38 -14.30 -30.10
C ALA A 559 3.91 -14.55 -28.65
N THR A 560 4.84 -14.80 -27.72
CA THR A 560 4.55 -15.17 -26.34
C THR A 560 5.26 -14.26 -25.35
N VAL A 561 4.74 -14.22 -24.11
CA VAL A 561 5.36 -13.44 -23.02
C VAL A 561 6.75 -13.99 -22.70
N GLU A 562 6.94 -15.31 -22.74
CA GLU A 562 8.21 -15.96 -22.45
C GLU A 562 9.30 -15.56 -23.45
N GLU A 563 8.95 -15.44 -24.72
CA GLU A 563 9.88 -14.96 -25.76
C GLU A 563 10.30 -13.51 -25.50
N VAL A 564 9.37 -12.65 -25.06
CA VAL A 564 9.67 -11.25 -24.72
C VAL A 564 10.57 -11.17 -23.49
N GLU A 565 10.28 -11.93 -22.44
CA GLU A 565 11.10 -11.99 -21.23
C GLU A 565 12.54 -12.42 -21.55
N ALA A 566 12.70 -13.45 -22.36
CA ALA A 566 14.02 -13.92 -22.79
C ALA A 566 14.78 -12.85 -23.60
N LEU A 567 14.08 -12.18 -24.49
CA LEU A 567 14.65 -11.11 -25.31
C LEU A 567 15.15 -9.94 -24.45
N VAL A 568 14.36 -9.51 -23.47
CA VAL A 568 14.74 -8.44 -22.56
C VAL A 568 15.90 -8.86 -21.65
N ALA A 569 15.85 -10.07 -21.10
CA ALA A 569 16.92 -10.60 -20.25
C ALA A 569 18.27 -10.62 -20.96
N GLU A 570 18.29 -11.06 -22.24
CA GLU A 570 19.50 -11.03 -23.06
C GLU A 570 20.02 -9.62 -23.27
N ALA A 571 19.13 -8.67 -23.60
CA ALA A 571 19.52 -7.28 -23.82
C ALA A 571 20.09 -6.62 -22.56
N VAL A 572 19.45 -6.85 -21.40
CA VAL A 572 19.88 -6.29 -20.11
C VAL A 572 21.19 -6.92 -19.64
N SER A 573 21.44 -8.19 -19.94
CA SER A 573 22.70 -8.85 -19.55
C SER A 573 23.94 -8.24 -20.20
N LYS A 574 23.79 -7.46 -21.28
CA LYS A 574 24.87 -6.79 -22.01
C LYS A 574 25.14 -5.37 -21.48
N ILE A 575 24.40 -4.91 -20.51
CA ILE A 575 24.48 -3.60 -19.88
C ILE A 575 25.16 -3.77 -18.50
#